data_d8363956f84fe29292a7284a84ecb928
#
_entry.id   d8363956f84fe29292a7284a84ecb928
#
_cell.length_a   1.000
_cell.length_b   1.000
_cell.length_c   1.000
_cell.angle_alpha   90.00
_cell.angle_beta   90.00
_cell.angle_gamma   90.00
#
_symmetry.space_group_name_H-M   'P 1'
#
loop_
_entity.id
_entity.type
_entity.pdbx_description
1 polymer ?
#
loop_
_entity_poly.entity_id
_entity_poly.type
_entity_poly.pdbx_seq_one_letter_code
_entity_poly.pdbx_strand_id
1 'polypeptide(L)'
;MCATFSLAAQRLVADGISYTVDESGRAMVVLGDDYYTGKVTIPAVLGGKQVTSVGFGAFNACHGLTGVVLPDGIATIGDYAFNACDSLTAITIPETVTVIGAFAFHGCSRIVDIVIPEAVTSIGEDAFFGCTALKTVKVGKNVTSIGTRAFQRCTQLKTVTVDPENPNYCDINGILLTKDAQTLVAFSRKNASWRSYTVPSSVTSIADFAFYGCDAMKSITLPEGLETIGEWAFANCGIMGSFTLPTSVKHIGANAFFGMKSCKSFYCGTIEPLPLREVTTPFGMFTDLSARTLYVPNADAVKRYKAAPVWREFGKIVAYLGDVNGDGEVNVGDVTALINAILGDTTYEQKVCDINCDGEVNVTDVTTLINTILES
;
A
#
# COMPACT_ATOMS: atom_id res chain seq x y z
N MET A 1 6.75 31.23 32.37
CA MET A 1 5.56 30.49 31.92
C MET A 1 4.50 31.49 31.52
N CYS A 2 4.47 31.95 30.28
CA CYS A 2 3.35 32.74 29.76
C CYS A 2 2.61 31.83 28.79
N ALA A 3 1.44 31.37 29.17
CA ALA A 3 0.49 30.75 28.29
C ALA A 3 -0.01 31.80 27.32
N THR A 4 0.48 31.82 26.10
CA THR A 4 -0.16 32.56 25.02
C THR A 4 -1.47 31.86 24.70
N PHE A 5 -2.54 32.37 25.27
CA PHE A 5 -3.89 32.12 24.78
C PHE A 5 -3.94 32.67 23.36
N SER A 6 -3.85 31.80 22.36
CA SER A 6 -4.23 32.13 20.97
C SER A 6 -5.70 32.56 21.05
N LEU A 7 -5.98 33.84 20.84
CA LEU A 7 -7.34 34.31 20.62
C LEU A 7 -7.87 33.49 19.44
N ALA A 8 -8.91 32.69 19.65
CA ALA A 8 -9.57 32.00 18.56
C ALA A 8 -9.98 33.06 17.52
N ALA A 9 -9.44 32.96 16.30
CA ALA A 9 -9.71 33.93 15.26
C ALA A 9 -11.23 34.06 15.06
N GLN A 10 -11.75 35.28 15.15
CA GLN A 10 -13.18 35.54 15.01
C GLN A 10 -13.66 35.08 13.65
N ARG A 11 -14.69 34.20 13.62
CA ARG A 11 -15.35 33.83 12.37
C ARG A 11 -16.19 34.99 11.86
N LEU A 12 -15.99 35.30 10.59
CA LEU A 12 -16.68 36.33 9.83
C LEU A 12 -17.46 35.68 8.67
N VAL A 13 -18.42 36.37 8.11
CA VAL A 13 -19.17 35.90 6.94
C VAL A 13 -19.23 37.02 5.90
N ALA A 14 -18.92 36.70 4.65
CA ALA A 14 -19.12 37.54 3.48
C ALA A 14 -19.52 36.67 2.29
N ASP A 15 -20.43 37.14 1.45
CA ASP A 15 -20.95 36.44 0.27
C ASP A 15 -21.40 34.98 0.55
N GLY A 16 -21.95 34.76 1.77
CA GLY A 16 -22.38 33.41 2.21
C GLY A 16 -21.25 32.49 2.58
N ILE A 17 -19.99 32.94 2.60
CA ILE A 17 -18.81 32.16 2.95
C ILE A 17 -18.31 32.58 4.35
N SER A 18 -18.13 31.60 5.23
CA SER A 18 -17.48 31.80 6.52
C SER A 18 -15.96 31.82 6.38
N TYR A 19 -15.31 32.77 7.03
CA TYR A 19 -13.86 32.90 6.98
C TYR A 19 -13.29 33.44 8.30
N THR A 20 -12.01 33.26 8.51
CA THR A 20 -11.20 33.93 9.54
C THR A 20 -10.09 34.73 8.88
N VAL A 21 -9.49 35.63 9.60
CA VAL A 21 -8.36 36.45 9.11
C VAL A 21 -7.12 36.06 9.88
N ASP A 22 -6.03 35.76 9.15
CA ASP A 22 -4.74 35.42 9.74
C ASP A 22 -3.97 36.71 10.20
N GLU A 23 -2.85 36.50 10.89
CA GLU A 23 -2.01 37.60 11.37
C GLU A 23 -1.44 38.49 10.26
N SER A 24 -1.39 37.98 9.03
CA SER A 24 -0.96 38.73 7.84
C SER A 24 -2.13 39.49 7.19
N GLY A 25 -3.33 39.41 7.77
CA GLY A 25 -4.53 40.05 7.26
C GLY A 25 -5.16 39.37 6.04
N ARG A 26 -4.89 38.06 5.80
CA ARG A 26 -5.42 37.28 4.69
C ARG A 26 -6.62 36.46 5.17
N ALA A 27 -7.59 36.23 4.28
CA ALA A 27 -8.77 35.41 4.59
C ALA A 27 -8.49 33.92 4.38
N MET A 28 -8.94 33.12 5.34
CA MET A 28 -8.99 31.65 5.27
C MET A 28 -10.43 31.21 5.38
N VAL A 29 -10.92 30.46 4.39
CA VAL A 29 -12.26 29.88 4.43
C VAL A 29 -12.35 28.85 5.54
N VAL A 30 -13.42 28.90 6.31
CA VAL A 30 -13.69 27.96 7.42
C VAL A 30 -15.12 27.42 7.34
N LEU A 31 -15.41 26.38 8.12
CA LEU A 31 -16.75 25.81 8.19
C LEU A 31 -17.78 26.86 8.65
N GLY A 32 -18.90 26.93 7.92
CA GLY A 32 -20.05 27.77 8.23
C GLY A 32 -20.92 27.19 9.36
N ASP A 33 -22.00 27.92 9.71
CA ASP A 33 -23.03 27.42 10.64
C ASP A 33 -23.88 26.33 9.98
N ASP A 34 -24.13 26.46 8.66
CA ASP A 34 -24.85 25.51 7.85
C ASP A 34 -23.89 24.81 6.87
N TYR A 35 -24.20 23.55 6.52
CA TYR A 35 -23.45 22.81 5.54
C TYR A 35 -23.66 23.40 4.14
N TYR A 36 -22.58 23.63 3.42
CA TYR A 36 -22.64 24.10 2.04
C TYR A 36 -23.25 23.04 1.11
N THR A 37 -24.13 23.47 0.23
CA THR A 37 -24.82 22.61 -0.75
C THR A 37 -24.74 23.18 -2.16
N GLY A 38 -24.99 22.35 -3.17
CA GLY A 38 -24.93 22.77 -4.56
C GLY A 38 -23.54 23.15 -5.03
N LYS A 39 -23.47 24.15 -5.92
CA LYS A 39 -22.18 24.67 -6.41
C LYS A 39 -21.80 25.92 -5.63
N VAL A 40 -20.64 25.94 -5.03
CA VAL A 40 -20.08 27.05 -4.26
C VAL A 40 -18.96 27.70 -5.04
N THR A 41 -18.97 29.03 -5.13
CA THR A 41 -17.85 29.81 -5.68
C THR A 41 -17.23 30.63 -4.56
N ILE A 42 -15.94 30.39 -4.28
CA ILE A 42 -15.17 31.16 -3.31
C ILE A 42 -14.60 32.37 -4.04
N PRO A 43 -14.95 33.60 -3.63
CA PRO A 43 -14.37 34.80 -4.25
C PRO A 43 -12.89 34.96 -3.86
N ALA A 44 -12.13 35.66 -4.70
CA ALA A 44 -10.72 35.96 -4.41
C ALA A 44 -10.53 36.91 -3.21
N VAL A 45 -11.59 37.64 -2.85
CA VAL A 45 -11.59 38.61 -1.73
C VAL A 45 -12.83 38.37 -0.87
N LEU A 46 -12.68 38.22 0.42
CA LEU A 46 -13.76 38.15 1.40
C LEU A 46 -13.60 39.27 2.44
N GLY A 47 -14.62 40.09 2.60
CA GLY A 47 -14.57 41.23 3.53
C GLY A 47 -13.38 42.16 3.32
N GLY A 48 -12.97 42.37 2.08
CA GLY A 48 -11.82 43.20 1.71
C GLY A 48 -10.46 42.52 1.94
N LYS A 49 -10.43 41.21 2.22
CA LYS A 49 -9.20 40.44 2.47
C LYS A 49 -8.98 39.38 1.38
N GLN A 50 -7.75 39.27 0.88
CA GLN A 50 -7.40 38.24 -0.08
C GLN A 50 -7.59 36.85 0.50
N VAL A 51 -8.26 35.96 -0.23
CA VAL A 51 -8.47 34.56 0.16
C VAL A 51 -7.27 33.77 -0.30
N THR A 52 -6.53 33.18 0.66
CA THR A 52 -5.28 32.45 0.36
C THR A 52 -5.31 31.00 0.82
N SER A 53 -6.35 30.58 1.54
CA SER A 53 -6.46 29.19 1.98
C SER A 53 -7.89 28.74 2.18
N VAL A 54 -8.10 27.45 1.96
CA VAL A 54 -9.25 26.70 2.46
C VAL A 54 -8.77 26.02 3.76
N GLY A 55 -9.34 26.43 4.90
CA GLY A 55 -8.86 26.03 6.19
C GLY A 55 -9.27 24.63 6.62
N PHE A 56 -8.89 24.26 7.84
CA PHE A 56 -9.24 23.00 8.45
C PHE A 56 -10.75 22.77 8.43
N GLY A 57 -11.19 21.65 7.82
CA GLY A 57 -12.58 21.23 7.80
C GLY A 57 -13.57 22.21 7.13
N ALA A 58 -13.13 23.16 6.31
CA ALA A 58 -13.94 24.24 5.80
C ALA A 58 -15.25 23.78 5.10
N PHE A 59 -15.21 22.62 4.45
CA PHE A 59 -16.36 21.97 3.80
C PHE A 59 -16.56 20.54 4.32
N ASN A 60 -16.07 20.24 5.52
CA ASN A 60 -16.18 18.91 6.09
C ASN A 60 -17.64 18.45 6.17
N ALA A 61 -17.93 17.23 5.72
CA ALA A 61 -19.25 16.61 5.68
C ALA A 61 -20.32 17.41 4.91
N CYS A 62 -19.92 18.25 3.94
CA CYS A 62 -20.85 18.93 3.06
C CYS A 62 -21.37 17.94 2.00
N HIS A 63 -22.23 17.00 2.43
CA HIS A 63 -22.77 15.93 1.58
C HIS A 63 -23.56 16.42 0.38
N GLY A 64 -24.15 17.62 0.47
CA GLY A 64 -24.88 18.27 -0.62
C GLY A 64 -24.03 19.10 -1.57
N LEU A 65 -22.72 19.24 -1.31
CA LEU A 65 -21.81 20.04 -2.14
C LEU A 65 -21.49 19.31 -3.44
N THR A 66 -21.91 19.86 -4.58
CA THR A 66 -21.76 19.22 -5.90
C THR A 66 -20.58 19.75 -6.70
N GLY A 67 -20.11 20.97 -6.40
CA GLY A 67 -18.95 21.58 -7.05
C GLY A 67 -18.41 22.76 -6.25
N VAL A 68 -17.12 23.01 -6.37
CA VAL A 68 -16.45 24.18 -5.79
C VAL A 68 -15.56 24.83 -6.83
N VAL A 69 -15.66 26.16 -6.92
CA VAL A 69 -14.73 26.98 -7.69
C VAL A 69 -13.81 27.67 -6.68
N LEU A 70 -12.54 27.34 -6.75
CA LEU A 70 -11.47 27.95 -5.96
C LEU A 70 -10.87 29.13 -6.75
N PRO A 71 -10.63 30.29 -6.13
CA PRO A 71 -9.98 31.41 -6.80
C PRO A 71 -8.47 31.17 -6.97
N ASP A 72 -7.88 31.79 -7.96
CA ASP A 72 -6.42 31.93 -8.03
C ASP A 72 -5.91 32.66 -6.79
N GLY A 73 -4.75 32.24 -6.28
CA GLY A 73 -4.19 32.78 -5.03
C GLY A 73 -4.37 31.88 -3.81
N ILE A 74 -5.19 30.81 -3.89
CA ILE A 74 -5.20 29.77 -2.87
C ILE A 74 -3.84 29.08 -2.86
N ALA A 75 -3.14 29.12 -1.71
CA ALA A 75 -1.87 28.46 -1.49
C ALA A 75 -2.02 27.13 -0.74
N THR A 76 -3.07 26.97 0.06
CA THR A 76 -3.25 25.80 0.91
C THR A 76 -4.69 25.30 0.90
N ILE A 77 -4.85 24.00 0.70
CA ILE A 77 -6.05 23.23 1.00
C ILE A 77 -5.76 22.49 2.30
N GLY A 78 -6.40 22.90 3.40
CA GLY A 78 -6.10 22.42 4.74
C GLY A 78 -6.59 21.00 5.01
N ASP A 79 -6.24 20.50 6.19
CA ASP A 79 -6.66 19.17 6.63
C ASP A 79 -8.20 19.10 6.71
N TYR A 80 -8.77 17.97 6.27
CA TYR A 80 -10.21 17.73 6.22
C TYR A 80 -11.02 18.75 5.40
N ALA A 81 -10.41 19.59 4.59
CA ALA A 81 -11.06 20.72 3.92
C ALA A 81 -12.33 20.32 3.18
N PHE A 82 -12.32 19.21 2.46
CA PHE A 82 -13.46 18.62 1.73
C PHE A 82 -13.75 17.18 2.17
N ASN A 83 -13.39 16.82 3.40
CA ASN A 83 -13.65 15.46 3.90
C ASN A 83 -15.15 15.12 3.83
N ALA A 84 -15.48 13.94 3.33
CA ALA A 84 -16.84 13.43 3.18
C ALA A 84 -17.78 14.32 2.32
N CYS A 85 -17.23 15.07 1.36
CA CYS A 85 -18.02 15.73 0.30
C CYS A 85 -18.39 14.71 -0.76
N ASP A 86 -19.24 13.76 -0.43
CA ASP A 86 -19.56 12.57 -1.25
C ASP A 86 -20.37 12.88 -2.53
N SER A 87 -20.95 14.08 -2.64
CA SER A 87 -21.61 14.56 -3.85
C SER A 87 -20.70 15.41 -4.75
N LEU A 88 -19.46 15.72 -4.33
CA LEU A 88 -18.54 16.53 -5.12
C LEU A 88 -18.05 15.73 -6.35
N THR A 89 -18.40 16.21 -7.54
CA THR A 89 -18.11 15.50 -8.79
C THR A 89 -16.81 15.92 -9.45
N ALA A 90 -16.41 17.17 -9.28
CA ALA A 90 -15.20 17.74 -9.84
C ALA A 90 -14.73 18.93 -9.01
N ILE A 91 -13.43 19.12 -8.95
CA ILE A 91 -12.78 20.30 -8.41
C ILE A 91 -11.50 20.55 -9.20
N THR A 92 -11.28 21.83 -9.56
CA THR A 92 -10.00 22.27 -10.12
C THR A 92 -9.16 22.84 -8.99
N ILE A 93 -7.99 22.27 -8.76
CA ILE A 93 -7.01 22.78 -7.81
C ILE A 93 -6.21 23.88 -8.51
N PRO A 94 -6.20 25.13 -8.01
CA PRO A 94 -5.44 26.22 -8.62
C PRO A 94 -3.94 25.95 -8.67
N GLU A 95 -3.26 26.46 -9.69
CA GLU A 95 -1.81 26.32 -9.88
C GLU A 95 -0.97 26.98 -8.75
N THR A 96 -1.60 27.80 -7.92
CA THR A 96 -0.97 28.46 -6.76
C THR A 96 -0.94 27.58 -5.50
N VAL A 97 -1.65 26.43 -5.50
CA VAL A 97 -1.70 25.54 -4.35
C VAL A 97 -0.36 24.82 -4.18
N THR A 98 0.20 24.94 -3.00
CA THR A 98 1.48 24.30 -2.61
C THR A 98 1.30 23.12 -1.68
N VAL A 99 0.20 23.08 -0.90
CA VAL A 99 -0.07 22.03 0.08
C VAL A 99 -1.50 21.54 -0.04
N ILE A 100 -1.66 20.22 -0.09
CA ILE A 100 -2.92 19.50 0.09
C ILE A 100 -2.81 18.76 1.42
N GLY A 101 -3.63 19.13 2.40
CA GLY A 101 -3.58 18.63 3.77
C GLY A 101 -4.02 17.17 3.92
N ALA A 102 -3.88 16.67 5.15
CA ALA A 102 -4.35 15.33 5.51
C ALA A 102 -5.88 15.25 5.41
N PHE A 103 -6.41 14.13 4.90
CA PHE A 103 -7.84 13.91 4.71
C PHE A 103 -8.55 14.98 3.86
N ALA A 104 -7.84 15.79 3.11
CA ALA A 104 -8.41 16.96 2.42
C ALA A 104 -9.60 16.60 1.52
N PHE A 105 -9.54 15.48 0.80
CA PHE A 105 -10.61 14.96 -0.07
C PHE A 105 -11.05 13.55 0.34
N HIS A 106 -10.82 13.16 1.59
CA HIS A 106 -11.20 11.84 2.08
C HIS A 106 -12.71 11.60 1.87
N GLY A 107 -13.08 10.48 1.25
CA GLY A 107 -14.47 10.13 1.02
C GLY A 107 -15.20 10.95 -0.07
N CYS A 108 -14.50 11.75 -0.86
CA CYS A 108 -15.09 12.41 -2.05
C CYS A 108 -15.37 11.38 -3.14
N SER A 109 -16.40 10.55 -2.91
CA SER A 109 -16.65 9.31 -3.65
C SER A 109 -17.06 9.51 -5.12
N ARG A 110 -17.38 10.73 -5.56
CA ARG A 110 -17.80 11.05 -6.93
C ARG A 110 -16.76 11.80 -7.77
N ILE A 111 -15.62 12.22 -7.21
CA ILE A 111 -14.52 12.78 -8.00
C ILE A 111 -13.97 11.71 -8.94
N VAL A 112 -13.93 12.02 -10.25
CA VAL A 112 -13.52 11.06 -11.28
C VAL A 112 -12.04 11.18 -11.62
N ASP A 113 -11.54 12.41 -11.75
CA ASP A 113 -10.17 12.72 -12.12
C ASP A 113 -9.63 13.84 -11.24
N ILE A 114 -8.35 13.80 -10.92
CA ILE A 114 -7.66 14.85 -10.19
C ILE A 114 -6.30 15.14 -10.83
N VAL A 115 -6.03 16.42 -11.00
CA VAL A 115 -4.71 16.93 -11.42
C VAL A 115 -4.09 17.61 -10.22
N ILE A 116 -2.92 17.13 -9.80
CA ILE A 116 -2.12 17.77 -8.76
C ILE A 116 -1.22 18.79 -9.46
N PRO A 117 -1.41 20.11 -9.21
CA PRO A 117 -0.67 21.17 -9.89
C PRO A 117 0.83 21.13 -9.66
N GLU A 118 1.57 21.80 -10.52
CA GLU A 118 3.05 21.82 -10.42
C GLU A 118 3.57 22.47 -9.14
N ALA A 119 2.86 23.47 -8.59
CA ALA A 119 3.29 24.12 -7.35
C ALA A 119 3.13 23.25 -6.10
N VAL A 120 2.34 22.18 -6.15
CA VAL A 120 2.12 21.30 -5.00
C VAL A 120 3.41 20.57 -4.65
N THR A 121 3.84 20.73 -3.39
CA THR A 121 5.01 20.06 -2.82
C THR A 121 4.65 18.91 -1.90
N SER A 122 3.46 18.95 -1.29
CA SER A 122 3.03 17.98 -0.29
C SER A 122 1.58 17.58 -0.45
N ILE A 123 1.33 16.26 -0.39
CA ILE A 123 0.01 15.63 -0.30
C ILE A 123 -0.04 14.90 1.04
N GLY A 124 -1.03 15.22 1.87
CA GLY A 124 -1.16 14.70 3.22
C GLY A 124 -1.62 13.25 3.29
N GLU A 125 -1.58 12.69 4.50
CA GLU A 125 -2.12 11.37 4.81
C GLU A 125 -3.61 11.30 4.46
N ASP A 126 -4.06 10.16 3.90
CA ASP A 126 -5.46 9.94 3.51
C ASP A 126 -6.08 11.03 2.61
N ALA A 127 -5.29 11.87 1.97
CA ALA A 127 -5.79 13.05 1.26
C ALA A 127 -6.89 12.71 0.25
N PHE A 128 -6.81 11.60 -0.46
CA PHE A 128 -7.80 11.11 -1.43
C PHE A 128 -8.34 9.73 -1.06
N PHE A 129 -8.23 9.32 0.20
CA PHE A 129 -8.74 8.03 0.64
C PHE A 129 -10.23 7.89 0.35
N GLY A 130 -10.65 6.76 -0.22
CA GLY A 130 -12.07 6.50 -0.46
C GLY A 130 -12.70 7.32 -1.60
N CYS A 131 -11.91 7.99 -2.43
CA CYS A 131 -12.39 8.60 -3.68
C CYS A 131 -12.73 7.47 -4.68
N THR A 132 -13.85 6.77 -4.43
CA THR A 132 -14.18 5.50 -5.09
C THR A 132 -14.42 5.60 -6.59
N ALA A 133 -14.81 6.78 -7.12
CA ALA A 133 -14.97 7.01 -8.55
C ALA A 133 -13.69 7.47 -9.25
N LEU A 134 -12.63 7.81 -8.50
CA LEU A 134 -11.37 8.34 -9.05
C LEU A 134 -10.71 7.33 -9.98
N LYS A 135 -10.48 7.73 -11.25
CA LYS A 135 -9.92 6.87 -12.31
C LYS A 135 -8.47 7.19 -12.61
N THR A 136 -8.12 8.48 -12.60
CA THR A 136 -6.77 8.93 -12.93
C THR A 136 -6.30 9.97 -11.92
N VAL A 137 -5.00 9.93 -11.62
CA VAL A 137 -4.29 10.95 -10.87
C VAL A 137 -3.06 11.36 -11.66
N LYS A 138 -2.88 12.67 -11.85
CA LYS A 138 -1.64 13.23 -12.40
C LYS A 138 -0.89 13.94 -11.28
N VAL A 139 0.31 13.48 -10.95
CA VAL A 139 1.19 14.06 -9.92
C VAL A 139 2.14 15.04 -10.58
N GLY A 140 2.18 16.29 -10.10
CA GLY A 140 3.03 17.36 -10.61
C GLY A 140 4.52 17.17 -10.28
N LYS A 141 5.35 17.97 -10.96
CA LYS A 141 6.82 17.83 -10.89
C LYS A 141 7.44 18.16 -9.54
N ASN A 142 6.82 19.02 -8.73
CA ASN A 142 7.41 19.50 -7.48
C ASN A 142 6.91 18.72 -6.24
N VAL A 143 6.09 17.69 -6.40
CA VAL A 143 5.64 16.87 -5.27
C VAL A 143 6.83 16.13 -4.67
N THR A 144 7.15 16.45 -3.42
CA THR A 144 8.25 15.84 -2.66
C THR A 144 7.77 14.85 -1.61
N SER A 145 6.49 14.92 -1.22
CA SER A 145 5.90 14.09 -0.17
C SER A 145 4.47 13.67 -0.54
N ILE A 146 4.22 12.38 -0.43
CA ILE A 146 2.89 11.78 -0.54
C ILE A 146 2.66 10.97 0.73
N GLY A 147 1.68 11.38 1.52
CA GLY A 147 1.35 10.76 2.80
C GLY A 147 0.80 9.34 2.67
N THR A 148 0.91 8.59 3.75
CA THR A 148 0.40 7.23 3.86
C THR A 148 -1.07 7.18 3.48
N ARG A 149 -1.47 6.16 2.72
CA ARG A 149 -2.85 5.93 2.28
C ARG A 149 -3.47 7.02 1.41
N ALA A 150 -2.67 7.96 0.85
CA ALA A 150 -3.20 9.10 0.09
C ALA A 150 -4.20 8.70 -1.02
N PHE A 151 -3.98 7.56 -1.70
CA PHE A 151 -4.86 7.06 -2.77
C PHE A 151 -5.54 5.73 -2.42
N GLN A 152 -5.60 5.38 -1.14
CA GLN A 152 -6.21 4.15 -0.67
C GLN A 152 -7.73 4.15 -0.91
N ARG A 153 -8.30 2.95 -1.13
CA ARG A 153 -9.73 2.76 -1.43
C ARG A 153 -10.27 3.54 -2.63
N CYS A 154 -9.40 4.05 -3.50
CA CYS A 154 -9.79 4.55 -4.81
C CYS A 154 -10.11 3.36 -5.73
N THR A 155 -11.27 2.73 -5.54
CA THR A 155 -11.60 1.42 -6.14
C THR A 155 -11.71 1.43 -7.66
N GLN A 156 -11.83 2.61 -8.29
CA GLN A 156 -11.86 2.77 -9.74
C GLN A 156 -10.51 3.27 -10.30
N LEU A 157 -9.50 3.51 -9.45
CA LEU A 157 -8.21 4.05 -9.88
C LEU A 157 -7.50 3.07 -10.83
N LYS A 158 -7.26 3.55 -12.04
CA LYS A 158 -6.60 2.79 -13.11
C LYS A 158 -5.14 3.17 -13.28
N THR A 159 -4.84 4.45 -13.10
CA THR A 159 -3.53 4.99 -13.45
C THR A 159 -3.18 6.16 -12.54
N VAL A 160 -1.98 6.10 -11.99
CA VAL A 160 -1.28 7.24 -11.44
C VAL A 160 -0.16 7.58 -12.43
N THR A 161 -0.15 8.82 -12.94
CA THR A 161 0.94 9.31 -13.78
C THR A 161 1.72 10.35 -13.03
N VAL A 162 3.03 10.33 -13.17
CA VAL A 162 3.93 11.28 -12.53
C VAL A 162 4.64 12.10 -13.59
N ASP A 163 4.77 13.40 -13.37
CA ASP A 163 5.52 14.26 -14.28
C ASP A 163 6.97 13.73 -14.42
N PRO A 164 7.50 13.55 -15.64
CA PRO A 164 8.83 13.00 -15.86
C PRO A 164 9.95 13.78 -15.16
N GLU A 165 9.76 15.09 -14.94
CA GLU A 165 10.71 15.96 -14.23
C GLU A 165 10.60 15.85 -12.71
N ASN A 166 9.64 15.09 -12.16
CA ASN A 166 9.55 14.92 -10.71
C ASN A 166 10.81 14.21 -10.19
N PRO A 167 11.53 14.80 -9.20
CA PRO A 167 12.78 14.22 -8.69
C PRO A 167 12.57 13.12 -7.64
N ASN A 168 11.36 12.97 -7.08
CA ASN A 168 11.11 12.09 -5.94
C ASN A 168 10.27 10.87 -6.28
N TYR A 169 9.45 10.95 -7.33
CA TYR A 169 8.52 9.90 -7.73
C TYR A 169 8.59 9.61 -9.22
N CYS A 170 8.18 8.41 -9.59
CA CYS A 170 7.93 8.00 -10.96
C CYS A 170 6.71 7.08 -11.00
N ASP A 171 6.23 6.79 -12.19
CA ASP A 171 5.27 5.71 -12.39
C ASP A 171 5.81 4.66 -13.35
N ILE A 172 5.48 3.41 -13.08
CA ILE A 172 5.73 2.28 -13.95
C ILE A 172 4.38 1.60 -14.22
N ASN A 173 3.92 1.66 -15.46
CA ASN A 173 2.62 1.10 -15.85
C ASN A 173 1.44 1.64 -15.00
N GLY A 174 1.51 2.89 -14.56
CA GLY A 174 0.46 3.52 -13.76
C GLY A 174 0.49 3.18 -12.28
N ILE A 175 1.57 2.59 -11.80
CA ILE A 175 1.85 2.33 -10.38
C ILE A 175 2.82 3.38 -9.88
N LEU A 176 2.55 3.93 -8.70
CA LEU A 176 3.38 4.96 -8.09
C LEU A 176 4.55 4.33 -7.34
N LEU A 177 5.77 4.77 -7.69
CA LEU A 177 7.02 4.41 -7.03
C LEU A 177 7.82 5.67 -6.66
N THR A 178 8.78 5.49 -5.77
CA THR A 178 9.86 6.47 -5.60
C THR A 178 10.69 6.59 -6.88
N LYS A 179 11.41 7.70 -7.07
CA LYS A 179 12.13 8.00 -8.33
C LYS A 179 13.21 6.97 -8.67
N ASP A 180 13.86 6.42 -7.67
CA ASP A 180 14.85 5.33 -7.78
C ASP A 180 14.20 3.96 -8.04
N ALA A 181 12.86 3.91 -8.09
CA ALA A 181 12.06 2.71 -8.22
C ALA A 181 12.33 1.63 -7.14
N GLN A 182 12.87 2.02 -5.99
CA GLN A 182 13.14 1.09 -4.88
C GLN A 182 11.93 0.90 -3.95
N THR A 183 11.03 1.91 -3.85
CA THR A 183 9.82 1.77 -3.03
C THR A 183 8.56 1.81 -3.88
N LEU A 184 7.75 0.77 -3.80
CA LEU A 184 6.41 0.75 -4.36
C LEU A 184 5.46 1.43 -3.37
N VAL A 185 5.00 2.64 -3.74
CA VAL A 185 4.21 3.52 -2.85
C VAL A 185 2.72 3.19 -2.90
N ALA A 186 2.16 3.01 -4.10
CA ALA A 186 0.74 2.70 -4.26
C ALA A 186 0.47 1.92 -5.55
N PHE A 187 -0.35 0.87 -5.40
CA PHE A 187 -0.79 0.02 -6.50
C PHE A 187 -2.18 0.40 -6.98
N SER A 188 -2.37 0.46 -8.29
CA SER A 188 -3.65 0.75 -8.93
C SER A 188 -4.55 -0.49 -8.96
N ARG A 189 -5.74 -0.41 -8.33
CA ARG A 189 -6.62 -1.57 -8.08
C ARG A 189 -7.40 -2.10 -9.28
N LYS A 190 -7.62 -1.29 -10.33
CA LYS A 190 -8.62 -1.60 -11.35
C LYS A 190 -8.09 -1.97 -12.73
N ASN A 191 -6.86 -2.34 -12.87
CA ASN A 191 -6.50 -2.98 -14.12
C ASN A 191 -7.00 -4.43 -14.06
N ALA A 192 -8.15 -4.74 -14.71
CA ALA A 192 -8.74 -6.08 -14.74
C ALA A 192 -7.80 -7.17 -15.29
N SER A 193 -6.69 -6.75 -15.94
CA SER A 193 -5.60 -7.63 -16.38
C SER A 193 -4.65 -8.03 -15.25
N TRP A 194 -4.71 -7.40 -14.06
CA TRP A 194 -3.79 -7.62 -12.95
C TRP A 194 -4.20 -8.74 -12.01
N ARG A 195 -4.65 -9.83 -12.59
CA ARG A 195 -4.85 -11.08 -11.83
C ARG A 195 -3.52 -11.66 -11.35
N SER A 196 -2.45 -11.41 -12.09
CA SER A 196 -1.07 -11.74 -11.72
C SER A 196 -0.21 -10.49 -11.88
N TYR A 197 0.64 -10.21 -10.90
CA TYR A 197 1.56 -9.09 -10.94
C TYR A 197 2.96 -9.52 -10.53
N THR A 198 3.97 -9.07 -11.29
CA THR A 198 5.37 -9.22 -10.92
C THR A 198 5.91 -7.86 -10.50
N VAL A 199 6.33 -7.75 -9.25
CA VAL A 199 6.94 -6.54 -8.70
C VAL A 199 8.31 -6.36 -9.37
N PRO A 200 8.66 -5.15 -9.84
CA PRO A 200 9.97 -4.89 -10.48
C PRO A 200 11.14 -5.33 -9.60
N SER A 201 12.19 -5.85 -10.22
CA SER A 201 13.39 -6.34 -9.51
C SER A 201 14.17 -5.25 -8.77
N SER A 202 13.97 -3.98 -9.11
CA SER A 202 14.54 -2.83 -8.41
C SER A 202 13.89 -2.55 -7.06
N VAL A 203 12.68 -3.09 -6.79
CA VAL A 203 11.92 -2.78 -5.59
C VAL A 203 12.50 -3.53 -4.39
N THR A 204 12.96 -2.78 -3.41
CA THR A 204 13.46 -3.27 -2.12
C THR A 204 12.46 -3.04 -0.98
N SER A 205 11.46 -2.18 -1.18
CA SER A 205 10.45 -1.86 -0.18
C SER A 205 9.05 -1.74 -0.79
N ILE A 206 8.08 -2.34 -0.11
CA ILE A 206 6.65 -2.15 -0.37
C ILE A 206 6.10 -1.30 0.77
N ALA A 207 5.57 -0.12 0.45
CA ALA A 207 5.07 0.83 1.44
C ALA A 207 3.81 0.31 2.16
N ASP A 208 3.49 0.96 3.26
CA ASP A 208 2.26 0.68 4.01
C ASP A 208 1.03 0.78 3.11
N PHE A 209 0.14 -0.19 3.24
CA PHE A 209 -1.11 -0.27 2.45
C PHE A 209 -0.94 -0.36 0.93
N ALA A 210 0.23 -0.53 0.36
CA ALA A 210 0.48 -0.41 -1.08
C ALA A 210 -0.45 -1.29 -1.94
N PHE A 211 -0.74 -2.52 -1.54
CA PHE A 211 -1.67 -3.46 -2.20
C PHE A 211 -2.97 -3.70 -1.42
N TYR A 212 -3.26 -2.89 -0.41
CA TYR A 212 -4.43 -3.09 0.43
C TYR A 212 -5.73 -3.26 -0.37
N GLY A 213 -6.43 -4.37 -0.14
CA GLY A 213 -7.72 -4.65 -0.77
C GLY A 213 -7.65 -4.92 -2.28
N CYS A 214 -6.53 -5.35 -2.82
CA CYS A 214 -6.42 -5.83 -4.21
C CYS A 214 -7.09 -7.19 -4.37
N ASP A 215 -8.41 -7.24 -4.26
CA ASP A 215 -9.25 -8.45 -4.27
C ASP A 215 -9.28 -9.18 -5.63
N ALA A 216 -9.04 -8.46 -6.72
CA ALA A 216 -8.93 -9.03 -8.06
C ALA A 216 -7.61 -9.76 -8.30
N MET A 217 -6.53 -9.42 -7.56
CA MET A 217 -5.20 -10.02 -7.70
C MET A 217 -5.22 -11.45 -7.18
N LYS A 218 -4.84 -12.41 -8.03
CA LYS A 218 -4.82 -13.84 -7.69
C LYS A 218 -3.43 -14.35 -7.37
N SER A 219 -2.40 -13.73 -7.93
CA SER A 219 -1.01 -14.06 -7.65
C SER A 219 -0.13 -12.82 -7.70
N ILE A 220 0.98 -12.87 -6.98
CA ILE A 220 2.03 -11.85 -7.00
C ILE A 220 3.39 -12.54 -6.92
N THR A 221 4.34 -12.04 -7.71
CA THR A 221 5.74 -12.43 -7.61
C THR A 221 6.52 -11.27 -7.03
N LEU A 222 7.20 -11.53 -5.93
CA LEU A 222 8.06 -10.57 -5.23
C LEU A 222 9.52 -10.77 -5.67
N PRO A 223 10.32 -9.70 -5.79
CA PRO A 223 11.73 -9.81 -6.16
C PRO A 223 12.58 -10.30 -4.99
N GLU A 224 13.64 -11.06 -5.28
CA GLU A 224 14.58 -11.56 -4.28
C GLU A 224 15.40 -10.43 -3.58
N GLY A 225 15.35 -9.19 -4.08
CA GLY A 225 15.92 -8.01 -3.41
C GLY A 225 14.99 -7.32 -2.42
N LEU A 226 13.75 -7.81 -2.23
CA LEU A 226 12.78 -7.18 -1.35
C LEU A 226 13.17 -7.32 0.12
N GLU A 227 13.37 -6.21 0.83
CA GLU A 227 13.79 -6.20 2.23
C GLU A 227 12.64 -5.84 3.19
N THR A 228 11.69 -5.00 2.75
CA THR A 228 10.65 -4.48 3.63
C THR A 228 9.26 -4.64 3.02
N ILE A 229 8.33 -5.14 3.82
CA ILE A 229 6.89 -5.17 3.55
C ILE A 229 6.22 -4.32 4.63
N GLY A 230 5.56 -3.24 4.24
CA GLY A 230 4.92 -2.28 5.13
C GLY A 230 3.68 -2.80 5.84
N GLU A 231 3.16 -2.00 6.76
CA GLU A 231 1.92 -2.32 7.48
C GLU A 231 0.73 -2.42 6.52
N TRP A 232 -0.14 -3.42 6.70
CA TRP A 232 -1.34 -3.65 5.88
C TRP A 232 -1.06 -3.79 4.37
N ALA A 233 0.19 -3.99 3.96
CA ALA A 233 0.60 -3.91 2.56
C ALA A 233 -0.21 -4.82 1.63
N PHE A 234 -0.48 -6.05 2.01
CA PHE A 234 -1.28 -7.03 1.25
C PHE A 234 -2.62 -7.37 1.92
N ALA A 235 -3.05 -6.57 2.89
CA ALA A 235 -4.29 -6.88 3.60
C ALA A 235 -5.50 -6.89 2.66
N ASN A 236 -6.36 -7.89 2.84
CA ASN A 236 -7.55 -8.12 2.02
C ASN A 236 -7.25 -8.31 0.51
N CYS A 237 -6.05 -8.78 0.17
CA CYS A 237 -5.75 -9.19 -1.21
C CYS A 237 -6.44 -10.51 -1.56
N GLY A 238 -6.82 -10.63 -2.83
CA GLY A 238 -7.47 -11.82 -3.37
C GLY A 238 -6.53 -12.97 -3.75
N ILE A 239 -5.27 -12.94 -3.29
CA ILE A 239 -4.25 -13.95 -3.62
C ILE A 239 -4.76 -15.34 -3.27
N MET A 240 -4.72 -16.23 -4.25
CA MET A 240 -5.23 -17.59 -4.16
C MET A 240 -4.10 -18.61 -4.15
N GLY A 241 -4.30 -19.65 -3.35
CA GLY A 241 -3.33 -20.73 -3.24
C GLY A 241 -2.15 -20.35 -2.38
N SER A 242 -1.07 -19.82 -2.97
CA SER A 242 0.20 -19.60 -2.26
C SER A 242 0.70 -18.17 -2.30
N PHE A 243 1.52 -17.83 -1.31
CA PHE A 243 2.31 -16.60 -1.22
C PHE A 243 3.75 -16.96 -0.88
N THR A 244 4.71 -16.50 -1.68
CA THR A 244 6.13 -16.73 -1.43
C THR A 244 6.78 -15.47 -0.88
N LEU A 245 7.40 -15.61 0.27
CA LEU A 245 8.20 -14.57 0.93
C LEU A 245 9.65 -14.71 0.49
N PRO A 246 10.25 -13.69 -0.17
CA PRO A 246 11.65 -13.71 -0.56
C PRO A 246 12.59 -13.87 0.65
N THR A 247 13.73 -14.50 0.45
CA THR A 247 14.73 -14.73 1.50
C THR A 247 15.38 -13.45 2.00
N SER A 248 15.38 -12.41 1.18
CA SER A 248 15.90 -11.07 1.48
C SER A 248 15.06 -10.27 2.47
N VAL A 249 13.80 -10.67 2.73
CA VAL A 249 12.89 -9.90 3.60
C VAL A 249 13.40 -9.90 5.03
N LYS A 250 13.59 -8.69 5.57
CA LYS A 250 14.07 -8.41 6.94
C LYS A 250 12.99 -7.88 7.85
N HIS A 251 11.98 -7.22 7.26
CA HIS A 251 10.91 -6.58 8.02
C HIS A 251 9.53 -6.79 7.38
N ILE A 252 8.54 -7.14 8.22
CA ILE A 252 7.14 -7.27 7.83
C ILE A 252 6.30 -6.49 8.84
N GLY A 253 5.57 -5.49 8.35
CA GLY A 253 4.70 -4.63 9.14
C GLY A 253 3.48 -5.35 9.71
N ALA A 254 2.86 -4.74 10.72
CA ALA A 254 1.65 -5.24 11.33
C ALA A 254 0.53 -5.41 10.29
N ASN A 255 -0.23 -6.50 10.40
CA ASN A 255 -1.38 -6.78 9.53
C ASN A 255 -1.06 -6.84 8.01
N ALA A 256 0.21 -6.97 7.63
CA ALA A 256 0.62 -6.98 6.22
C ALA A 256 -0.16 -8.00 5.38
N PHE A 257 -0.53 -9.13 5.96
CA PHE A 257 -1.27 -10.23 5.30
C PHE A 257 -2.68 -10.45 5.88
N PHE A 258 -3.20 -9.46 6.61
CA PHE A 258 -4.53 -9.56 7.21
C PHE A 258 -5.61 -9.81 6.15
N GLY A 259 -6.53 -10.72 6.42
CA GLY A 259 -7.69 -10.94 5.56
C GLY A 259 -7.39 -11.58 4.18
N MET A 260 -6.19 -12.13 3.95
CA MET A 260 -5.86 -12.93 2.77
C MET A 260 -6.51 -14.31 2.85
N LYS A 261 -7.86 -14.37 2.81
CA LYS A 261 -8.66 -15.57 3.11
C LYS A 261 -8.43 -16.74 2.15
N SER A 262 -8.07 -16.45 0.90
CA SER A 262 -7.89 -17.46 -0.14
C SER A 262 -6.47 -18.02 -0.20
N CYS A 263 -5.51 -17.41 0.51
CA CYS A 263 -4.14 -17.89 0.59
C CYS A 263 -4.03 -19.02 1.62
N LYS A 264 -3.77 -20.24 1.14
CA LYS A 264 -3.67 -21.43 1.98
C LYS A 264 -2.24 -21.80 2.35
N SER A 265 -1.28 -21.40 1.51
CA SER A 265 0.11 -21.80 1.62
C SER A 265 1.01 -20.58 1.67
N PHE A 266 1.93 -20.55 2.64
CA PHE A 266 3.01 -19.56 2.71
C PHE A 266 4.34 -20.28 2.55
N TYR A 267 5.20 -19.74 1.67
CA TYR A 267 6.55 -20.23 1.47
C TYR A 267 7.54 -19.23 2.05
N CYS A 268 8.37 -19.66 2.96
CA CYS A 268 9.48 -18.90 3.55
C CYS A 268 10.78 -19.59 3.24
N GLY A 269 11.65 -18.96 2.44
CA GLY A 269 12.92 -19.57 2.01
C GLY A 269 14.04 -19.51 3.04
N THR A 270 13.83 -18.94 4.24
CA THR A 270 14.85 -18.82 5.28
C THR A 270 14.79 -19.95 6.28
N ILE A 271 15.95 -20.42 6.73
CA ILE A 271 16.05 -21.42 7.83
C ILE A 271 15.68 -20.74 9.16
N GLU A 272 16.16 -19.51 9.39
CA GLU A 272 15.83 -18.73 10.58
C GLU A 272 14.51 -17.98 10.38
N PRO A 273 13.52 -18.16 11.25
CA PRO A 273 12.28 -17.42 11.18
C PRO A 273 12.51 -15.93 11.49
N LEU A 274 11.86 -15.05 10.73
CA LEU A 274 11.83 -13.64 11.08
C LEU A 274 11.22 -13.45 12.48
N PRO A 275 11.82 -12.58 13.32
CA PRO A 275 11.34 -12.30 14.66
C PRO A 275 10.04 -11.47 14.61
N LEU A 276 8.90 -12.16 14.66
CA LEU A 276 7.58 -11.52 14.68
C LEU A 276 7.08 -11.35 16.12
N ARG A 277 6.30 -10.27 16.36
CA ARG A 277 5.68 -10.01 17.66
C ARG A 277 4.20 -10.36 17.63
N GLU A 278 3.69 -11.01 18.67
CA GLU A 278 2.28 -11.42 18.77
C GLU A 278 1.31 -10.21 18.72
N VAL A 279 1.71 -9.08 19.32
CA VAL A 279 0.87 -7.86 19.37
C VAL A 279 0.81 -7.12 18.03
N THR A 280 1.84 -7.26 17.19
CA THR A 280 1.95 -6.60 15.88
C THR A 280 2.14 -7.61 14.77
N THR A 281 1.45 -8.75 14.88
CA THR A 281 1.59 -9.84 13.90
C THR A 281 1.21 -9.38 12.49
N PRO A 282 1.97 -9.77 11.46
CA PRO A 282 1.63 -9.47 10.08
C PRO A 282 0.34 -10.13 9.60
N PHE A 283 -0.15 -11.17 10.28
CA PHE A 283 -1.39 -11.86 9.94
C PHE A 283 -2.63 -11.26 10.61
N GLY A 284 -2.46 -10.36 11.58
CA GLY A 284 -3.54 -9.80 12.42
C GLY A 284 -3.87 -10.69 13.61
N MET A 285 -4.15 -10.06 14.74
CA MET A 285 -4.32 -10.72 16.06
C MET A 285 -5.39 -11.82 16.09
N PHE A 286 -6.38 -11.76 15.19
CA PHE A 286 -7.51 -12.69 15.17
C PHE A 286 -7.55 -13.58 13.92
N THR A 287 -6.44 -13.64 13.17
CA THR A 287 -6.38 -14.49 11.99
C THR A 287 -6.09 -15.92 12.42
N ASP A 288 -7.01 -16.83 12.12
CA ASP A 288 -6.79 -18.26 12.31
C ASP A 288 -5.79 -18.77 11.25
N LEU A 289 -4.61 -19.15 11.70
CA LEU A 289 -3.56 -19.75 10.86
C LEU A 289 -3.63 -21.29 10.87
N SER A 290 -4.48 -21.92 11.71
CA SER A 290 -4.56 -23.37 11.85
C SER A 290 -5.00 -24.10 10.57
N ALA A 291 -5.71 -23.40 9.67
CA ALA A 291 -6.13 -23.94 8.37
C ALA A 291 -5.09 -23.71 7.25
N ARG A 292 -3.90 -23.19 7.57
CA ARG A 292 -2.87 -22.81 6.59
C ARG A 292 -1.62 -23.66 6.77
N THR A 293 -0.90 -23.84 5.67
CA THR A 293 0.39 -24.54 5.66
C THR A 293 1.52 -23.55 5.44
N LEU A 294 2.55 -23.62 6.27
CA LEU A 294 3.82 -22.93 6.11
C LEU A 294 4.83 -23.92 5.54
N TYR A 295 5.41 -23.56 4.41
CA TYR A 295 6.48 -24.30 3.77
C TYR A 295 7.81 -23.62 4.06
N VAL A 296 8.77 -24.37 4.58
CA VAL A 296 10.11 -23.91 4.98
C VAL A 296 11.17 -24.81 4.38
N PRO A 297 12.45 -24.38 4.25
CA PRO A 297 13.43 -25.09 3.47
C PRO A 297 13.64 -26.57 3.87
N ASN A 298 13.85 -26.86 5.14
CA ASN A 298 14.26 -28.18 5.60
C ASN A 298 13.75 -28.51 7.02
N ALA A 299 14.07 -29.68 7.51
CA ALA A 299 13.67 -30.19 8.84
C ALA A 299 14.18 -29.31 10.00
N ASP A 300 15.36 -28.70 9.89
CA ASP A 300 15.89 -27.80 10.93
C ASP A 300 15.05 -26.49 10.96
N ALA A 301 14.72 -25.93 9.78
CA ALA A 301 13.79 -24.82 9.69
C ALA A 301 12.42 -25.17 10.31
N VAL A 302 11.87 -26.35 10.05
CA VAL A 302 10.60 -26.80 10.68
C VAL A 302 10.68 -26.72 12.21
N LYS A 303 11.77 -27.20 12.83
CA LYS A 303 11.96 -27.11 14.29
C LYS A 303 11.98 -25.67 14.78
N ARG A 304 12.70 -24.78 14.09
CA ARG A 304 12.83 -23.35 14.44
C ARG A 304 11.51 -22.60 14.31
N TYR A 305 10.80 -22.80 13.21
CA TYR A 305 9.50 -22.16 12.98
C TYR A 305 8.41 -22.65 13.94
N LYS A 306 8.42 -23.94 14.32
CA LYS A 306 7.53 -24.47 15.36
C LYS A 306 7.80 -23.88 16.76
N ALA A 307 9.00 -23.41 17.02
CA ALA A 307 9.37 -22.75 18.27
C ALA A 307 9.14 -21.23 18.24
N ALA A 308 9.06 -20.63 17.05
CA ALA A 308 9.00 -19.18 16.88
C ALA A 308 7.59 -18.63 17.12
N PRO A 309 7.44 -17.51 17.86
CA PRO A 309 6.17 -16.83 18.04
C PRO A 309 5.51 -16.49 16.70
N VAL A 310 4.18 -16.51 16.64
CA VAL A 310 3.34 -16.29 15.45
C VAL A 310 3.46 -17.41 14.40
N TRP A 311 4.69 -17.79 14.01
CA TRP A 311 4.91 -18.85 13.03
C TRP A 311 4.39 -20.21 13.49
N ARG A 312 4.52 -20.53 14.79
CA ARG A 312 4.02 -21.78 15.41
C ARG A 312 2.50 -21.97 15.30
N GLU A 313 1.75 -20.91 14.98
CA GLU A 313 0.30 -20.93 14.90
C GLU A 313 -0.21 -21.51 13.57
N PHE A 314 0.66 -21.70 12.57
CA PHE A 314 0.29 -22.40 11.35
C PHE A 314 -0.10 -23.86 11.64
N GLY A 315 -1.21 -24.31 11.04
CA GLY A 315 -1.72 -25.66 11.27
C GLY A 315 -0.79 -26.78 10.80
N LYS A 316 0.00 -26.50 9.77
CA LYS A 316 1.09 -27.34 9.32
C LYS A 316 2.33 -26.51 9.06
N ILE A 317 3.50 -27.01 9.45
CA ILE A 317 4.81 -26.48 9.09
C ILE A 317 5.59 -27.64 8.52
N VAL A 318 5.91 -27.59 7.23
CA VAL A 318 6.53 -28.69 6.48
C VAL A 318 7.76 -28.20 5.71
N ALA A 319 8.75 -29.08 5.57
CA ALA A 319 9.87 -28.84 4.69
C ALA A 319 9.44 -28.95 3.23
N TYR A 320 9.91 -28.02 2.36
CA TYR A 320 9.64 -28.11 0.92
C TYR A 320 10.85 -28.54 0.11
N LEU A 321 12.07 -28.34 0.63
CA LEU A 321 13.27 -28.89 0.01
C LEU A 321 13.32 -30.38 0.32
N GLY A 322 13.40 -31.16 -0.73
CA GLY A 322 13.40 -32.61 -0.62
C GLY A 322 12.08 -33.29 -0.88
N ASP A 323 10.95 -32.61 -0.86
CA ASP A 323 9.67 -33.12 -1.38
C ASP A 323 9.61 -32.85 -2.88
N VAL A 324 10.42 -33.63 -3.63
CA VAL A 324 10.62 -33.43 -5.06
C VAL A 324 9.42 -33.89 -5.86
N ASN A 325 8.71 -34.92 -5.39
CA ASN A 325 7.53 -35.45 -6.04
C ASN A 325 6.23 -34.72 -5.68
N GLY A 326 6.26 -33.83 -4.64
CA GLY A 326 5.14 -32.98 -4.24
C GLY A 326 4.03 -33.73 -3.47
N ASP A 327 4.35 -34.90 -2.87
CA ASP A 327 3.36 -35.68 -2.10
C ASP A 327 3.19 -35.21 -0.64
N GLY A 328 4.03 -34.28 -0.19
CA GLY A 328 4.01 -33.67 1.15
C GLY A 328 4.84 -34.41 2.17
N GLU A 329 5.59 -35.44 1.77
CA GLU A 329 6.52 -36.19 2.61
C GLU A 329 7.91 -36.16 1.97
N VAL A 330 8.98 -36.09 2.78
CA VAL A 330 10.35 -36.21 2.30
C VAL A 330 10.83 -37.65 2.60
N ASN A 331 10.89 -38.48 1.55
CA ASN A 331 11.17 -39.89 1.67
C ASN A 331 11.94 -40.46 0.45
N VAL A 332 12.13 -41.77 0.38
CA VAL A 332 12.86 -42.46 -0.72
C VAL A 332 12.23 -42.21 -2.10
N GLY A 333 10.93 -41.91 -2.17
CA GLY A 333 10.23 -41.51 -3.40
C GLY A 333 10.84 -40.27 -4.04
N ASP A 334 11.24 -39.30 -3.22
CA ASP A 334 11.84 -38.05 -3.66
C ASP A 334 13.26 -38.23 -4.17
N VAL A 335 14.01 -39.18 -3.60
CA VAL A 335 15.33 -39.52 -4.13
C VAL A 335 15.22 -40.02 -5.57
N THR A 336 14.19 -40.82 -5.86
CA THR A 336 13.93 -41.31 -7.22
C THR A 336 13.52 -40.15 -8.14
N ALA A 337 12.64 -39.26 -7.67
CA ALA A 337 12.20 -38.08 -8.40
C ALA A 337 13.38 -37.14 -8.73
N LEU A 338 14.26 -36.89 -7.74
CA LEU A 338 15.46 -36.06 -7.90
C LEU A 338 16.44 -36.66 -8.92
N ILE A 339 16.67 -37.97 -8.86
CA ILE A 339 17.50 -38.66 -9.87
C ILE A 339 16.89 -38.47 -11.27
N ASN A 340 15.59 -38.61 -11.44
CA ASN A 340 14.92 -38.40 -12.71
C ASN A 340 15.06 -36.95 -13.19
N ALA A 341 14.94 -35.96 -12.29
CA ALA A 341 15.16 -34.56 -12.60
C ALA A 341 16.59 -34.30 -13.14
N ILE A 342 17.60 -34.87 -12.48
CA ILE A 342 19.01 -34.79 -12.91
C ILE A 342 19.21 -35.46 -14.28
N LEU A 343 18.47 -36.53 -14.57
CA LEU A 343 18.52 -37.23 -15.86
C LEU A 343 17.73 -36.53 -16.98
N GLY A 344 17.10 -35.38 -16.69
CA GLY A 344 16.46 -34.51 -17.67
C GLY A 344 14.94 -34.54 -17.67
N ASP A 345 14.30 -35.10 -16.63
CA ASP A 345 12.85 -34.99 -16.46
C ASP A 345 12.50 -33.57 -16.01
N THR A 346 11.79 -32.83 -16.89
CA THR A 346 11.40 -31.44 -16.65
C THR A 346 10.08 -31.29 -15.90
N THR A 347 9.48 -32.34 -15.39
CA THR A 347 8.24 -32.30 -14.62
C THR A 347 8.45 -31.76 -13.21
N TYR A 348 9.70 -31.75 -12.73
CA TYR A 348 10.06 -31.31 -11.39
C TYR A 348 10.60 -29.87 -11.39
N GLU A 349 10.20 -29.07 -10.40
CA GLU A 349 10.70 -27.70 -10.26
C GLU A 349 12.16 -27.68 -9.80
N GLN A 350 13.05 -27.06 -10.53
CA GLN A 350 14.48 -26.97 -10.21
C GLN A 350 14.74 -26.43 -8.79
N LYS A 351 13.92 -25.51 -8.33
CA LYS A 351 14.00 -24.92 -7.00
C LYS A 351 13.80 -25.93 -5.86
N VAL A 352 13.03 -26.98 -6.09
CA VAL A 352 12.77 -28.06 -5.10
C VAL A 352 13.87 -29.12 -5.15
N CYS A 353 14.55 -29.22 -6.29
CA CYS A 353 15.62 -30.19 -6.55
C CYS A 353 17.00 -29.78 -6.02
N ASP A 354 17.24 -28.46 -5.88
CA ASP A 354 18.49 -27.91 -5.31
C ASP A 354 18.41 -27.98 -3.78
N ILE A 355 18.72 -29.17 -3.24
CA ILE A 355 18.53 -29.50 -1.81
C ILE A 355 19.60 -28.82 -0.94
N ASN A 356 20.80 -28.65 -1.46
CA ASN A 356 21.92 -28.04 -0.75
C ASN A 356 22.00 -26.51 -0.97
N CYS A 357 21.15 -25.95 -1.85
CA CYS A 357 21.06 -24.52 -2.17
C CYS A 357 22.38 -23.95 -2.76
N ASP A 358 23.13 -24.73 -3.55
CA ASP A 358 24.35 -24.26 -4.21
C ASP A 358 24.09 -23.66 -5.61
N GLY A 359 22.85 -23.72 -6.09
CA GLY A 359 22.38 -23.18 -7.37
C GLY A 359 22.47 -24.18 -8.51
N GLU A 360 22.95 -25.40 -8.28
CA GLU A 360 23.04 -26.48 -9.26
C GLU A 360 22.22 -27.68 -8.79
N VAL A 361 21.53 -28.35 -9.71
CA VAL A 361 20.84 -29.61 -9.43
C VAL A 361 21.70 -30.76 -9.93
N ASN A 362 22.33 -31.47 -9.01
CA ASN A 362 23.28 -32.52 -9.35
C ASN A 362 23.34 -33.63 -8.25
N VAL A 363 24.32 -34.52 -8.34
CA VAL A 363 24.46 -35.67 -7.46
C VAL A 363 24.72 -35.32 -5.98
N THR A 364 25.18 -34.10 -5.72
CA THR A 364 25.38 -33.64 -4.32
C THR A 364 24.06 -33.42 -3.62
N ASP A 365 22.98 -33.02 -4.37
CA ASP A 365 21.63 -32.89 -3.84
C ASP A 365 21.04 -34.22 -3.46
N VAL A 366 21.30 -35.27 -4.27
CA VAL A 366 20.87 -36.63 -3.94
C VAL A 366 21.49 -37.09 -2.64
N THR A 367 22.80 -36.83 -2.43
CA THR A 367 23.51 -37.19 -1.20
C THR A 367 22.93 -36.39 0.00
N THR A 368 22.65 -35.10 -0.19
CA THR A 368 22.08 -34.24 0.85
C THR A 368 20.67 -34.72 1.22
N LEU A 369 19.84 -35.06 0.23
CA LEU A 369 18.50 -35.59 0.46
C LEU A 369 18.50 -36.92 1.21
N ILE A 370 19.39 -37.86 0.82
CA ILE A 370 19.55 -39.15 1.52
C ILE A 370 19.93 -38.92 2.98
N ASN A 371 20.90 -38.05 3.25
CA ASN A 371 21.30 -37.73 4.63
C ASN A 371 20.15 -37.11 5.42
N THR A 372 19.38 -36.23 4.83
CA THR A 372 18.19 -35.64 5.46
C THR A 372 17.15 -36.68 5.83
N ILE A 373 16.91 -37.66 4.97
CA ILE A 373 15.97 -38.76 5.22
C ILE A 373 16.49 -39.70 6.34
N LEU A 374 17.80 -39.96 6.39
CA LEU A 374 18.39 -40.84 7.40
C LEU A 374 18.46 -40.21 8.80
N GLU A 375 18.45 -38.87 8.89
CA GLU A 375 18.48 -38.11 10.14
C GLU A 375 17.07 -37.75 10.67
N SER A 376 16.04 -37.97 9.89
CA SER A 376 14.62 -37.69 10.26
C SER A 376 14.01 -38.88 11.01
#